data_8055949eed7def45ead240b144b23511
#
_entry.id   8055949eed7def45ead240b144b23511
#
_cell.length_a   1.000
_cell.length_b   1.000
_cell.length_c   1.000
_cell.angle_alpha   90.00
_cell.angle_beta   90.00
_cell.angle_gamma   90.00
#
_symmetry.space_group_name_H-M   'P 1'
#
loop_
_entity.id
_entity.type
_entity.pdbx_description
1 polymer ?
#
loop_
_entity_poly.entity_id
_entity_poly.type
_entity_poly.pdbx_seq_one_letter_code
_entity_poly.pdbx_strand_id
1 'polypeptide(L)'
;NDEDDIDESLQVVWEIEPGAKVIEKAGLPNITGFDEPERLDAFLDAVKNDEDWDLKNRVNGETARTIRARKLWEDVGHAAWACADPGIQFHDTVNSWHTCPEDGEIRGSNPCSEYMFLDDTACNLASMNLLKFLSDGEFKVDHYIHATKLWTITLEISVLMAQFPSKEIAQRSYDFRTLGLGYANI
;
A
#
# COMPACT_ATOMS: atom_id res chain seq x y z
N ASN A 1 3.88 -38.47 -8.08
CA ASN A 1 4.47 -37.43 -7.28
C ASN A 1 4.61 -36.19 -8.16
N ASP A 2 3.50 -35.65 -8.51
CA ASP A 2 3.39 -34.28 -9.05
C ASP A 2 3.36 -33.39 -7.82
N GLU A 3 4.52 -33.09 -7.25
CA GLU A 3 4.71 -31.94 -6.41
C GLU A 3 4.68 -30.76 -7.37
N ASP A 4 3.58 -30.06 -7.27
CA ASP A 4 3.20 -28.89 -7.94
C ASP A 4 4.40 -27.95 -8.12
N ASP A 5 4.86 -27.82 -9.34
CA ASP A 5 5.52 -26.64 -9.83
C ASP A 5 4.53 -25.49 -9.62
N ILE A 6 4.54 -24.95 -8.41
CA ILE A 6 4.05 -23.61 -8.18
C ILE A 6 4.96 -22.76 -9.03
N ASP A 7 4.47 -22.39 -10.18
CA ASP A 7 5.14 -21.50 -11.10
C ASP A 7 5.58 -20.27 -10.31
N GLU A 8 6.89 -20.19 -10.00
CA GLU A 8 7.47 -19.04 -9.29
C GLU A 8 7.21 -17.72 -10.01
N SER A 9 6.66 -17.79 -11.23
CA SER A 9 6.19 -16.64 -11.99
C SER A 9 4.93 -15.99 -11.40
N LEU A 10 4.25 -16.60 -10.43
CA LEU A 10 3.02 -16.09 -9.81
C LEU A 10 3.24 -15.27 -8.54
N GLN A 11 4.47 -14.95 -8.16
CA GLN A 11 4.72 -13.92 -7.14
C GLN A 11 4.58 -12.52 -7.74
N VAL A 12 3.38 -12.18 -8.12
CA VAL A 12 3.03 -10.89 -8.69
C VAL A 12 2.46 -10.03 -7.57
N VAL A 13 3.15 -8.97 -7.20
CA VAL A 13 2.58 -7.91 -6.38
C VAL A 13 1.77 -7.02 -7.33
N TRP A 14 0.46 -7.08 -7.21
CA TRP A 14 -0.46 -6.26 -7.98
C TRP A 14 -0.77 -4.99 -7.20
N GLU A 15 -0.14 -3.90 -7.55
CA GLU A 15 -0.65 -2.57 -7.22
C GLU A 15 -1.62 -2.19 -8.33
N ILE A 16 -2.90 -2.15 -8.04
CA ILE A 16 -3.91 -1.59 -8.95
C ILE A 16 -3.91 -0.08 -8.72
N GLU A 17 -2.92 0.57 -9.30
CA GLU A 17 -2.88 2.02 -9.46
C GLU A 17 -3.32 2.37 -10.88
N PRO A 18 -3.75 3.60 -11.19
CA PRO A 18 -3.60 4.15 -12.52
C PRO A 18 -2.10 4.14 -12.83
N GLY A 19 -1.68 3.23 -13.69
CA GLY A 19 -0.27 2.91 -13.83
C GLY A 19 0.20 1.74 -12.96
N ALA A 20 -0.72 0.85 -12.51
CA ALA A 20 -0.37 -0.28 -11.67
C ALA A 20 0.82 -1.06 -12.24
N LYS A 21 1.86 -1.08 -11.45
CA LYS A 21 3.06 -1.83 -11.74
C LYS A 21 2.83 -3.26 -11.28
N VAL A 22 2.79 -4.17 -12.20
CA VAL A 22 3.05 -5.57 -11.91
C VAL A 22 4.55 -5.67 -11.67
N ILE A 23 4.96 -5.66 -10.42
CA ILE A 23 6.36 -5.88 -10.08
C ILE A 23 6.56 -7.38 -10.01
N GLU A 24 7.22 -7.87 -11.02
CA GLU A 24 7.62 -9.24 -11.11
C GLU A 24 8.96 -9.48 -10.42
N LYS A 25 8.95 -10.46 -9.52
CA LYS A 25 10.17 -11.12 -9.04
C LYS A 25 10.41 -12.34 -9.92
N ALA A 26 11.35 -12.27 -10.80
CA ALA A 26 11.86 -13.36 -11.64
C ALA A 26 11.58 -13.20 -13.15
N GLY A 27 12.14 -12.13 -13.74
CA GLY A 27 12.46 -12.13 -15.17
C GLY A 27 11.31 -11.98 -16.15
N LEU A 28 10.08 -11.76 -15.70
CA LEU A 28 9.00 -11.38 -16.58
C LEU A 28 9.02 -9.86 -16.87
N PRO A 29 8.57 -9.38 -18.02
CA PRO A 29 8.58 -7.95 -18.33
C PRO A 29 7.67 -7.18 -17.40
N ASN A 30 8.11 -6.05 -16.88
CA ASN A 30 7.27 -5.11 -16.15
C ASN A 30 6.02 -4.78 -16.97
N ILE A 31 4.88 -5.32 -16.58
CA ILE A 31 3.61 -5.07 -17.22
C ILE A 31 2.89 -3.99 -16.42
N THR A 32 2.74 -2.80 -17.00
CA THR A 32 1.84 -1.78 -16.46
C THR A 32 0.53 -1.83 -17.22
N GLY A 33 -0.56 -1.89 -16.47
CA GLY A 33 -1.88 -1.90 -17.08
C GLY A 33 -2.61 -0.56 -17.02
N PHE A 34 -2.11 0.43 -16.29
CA PHE A 34 -2.93 1.57 -15.88
C PHE A 34 -2.11 2.87 -15.84
N ASP A 35 -1.97 3.53 -16.98
CA ASP A 35 -1.28 4.82 -17.08
C ASP A 35 -2.23 6.04 -17.01
N GLU A 36 -3.53 5.80 -16.81
CA GLU A 36 -4.54 6.85 -16.75
C GLU A 36 -5.55 6.58 -15.61
N PRO A 37 -5.97 7.63 -14.87
CA PRO A 37 -6.87 7.51 -13.71
C PRO A 37 -8.16 6.74 -13.98
N GLU A 38 -8.70 6.83 -15.18
CA GLU A 38 -9.97 6.20 -15.57
C GLU A 38 -9.89 4.67 -15.74
N ARG A 39 -8.72 4.07 -15.56
CA ARG A 39 -8.52 2.65 -15.91
C ARG A 39 -8.83 1.65 -14.82
N LEU A 40 -8.79 2.04 -13.55
CA LEU A 40 -9.21 1.13 -12.48
C LEU A 40 -10.69 0.82 -12.59
N ASP A 41 -11.51 1.85 -12.77
CA ASP A 41 -12.95 1.67 -13.01
C ASP A 41 -13.18 0.83 -14.27
N ALA A 42 -12.41 1.04 -15.33
CA ALA A 42 -12.47 0.25 -16.55
C ALA A 42 -12.12 -1.24 -16.31
N PHE A 43 -11.11 -1.54 -15.47
CA PHE A 43 -10.81 -2.93 -15.11
C PHE A 43 -11.94 -3.58 -14.32
N LEU A 44 -12.47 -2.90 -13.31
CA LEU A 44 -13.57 -3.40 -12.50
C LEU A 44 -14.86 -3.56 -13.31
N ASP A 45 -15.11 -2.67 -14.27
CA ASP A 45 -16.20 -2.83 -15.23
C ASP A 45 -15.97 -4.03 -16.15
N ALA A 46 -14.75 -4.24 -16.64
CA ALA A 46 -14.39 -5.42 -17.41
C ALA A 46 -14.58 -6.72 -16.60
N VAL A 47 -14.22 -6.72 -15.31
CA VAL A 47 -14.48 -7.83 -14.38
C VAL A 47 -15.99 -8.08 -14.25
N LYS A 48 -16.77 -7.03 -14.02
CA LYS A 48 -18.23 -7.10 -13.84
C LYS A 48 -18.93 -7.61 -15.09
N ASN A 49 -18.51 -7.14 -16.25
CA ASN A 49 -19.09 -7.48 -17.55
C ASN A 49 -18.50 -8.76 -18.15
N ASP A 50 -17.51 -9.36 -17.50
CA ASP A 50 -16.78 -10.54 -17.99
C ASP A 50 -16.13 -10.30 -19.36
N GLU A 51 -15.42 -9.19 -19.49
CA GLU A 51 -14.71 -8.77 -20.70
C GLU A 51 -13.24 -9.19 -20.70
N ASP A 52 -12.59 -9.05 -21.85
CA ASP A 52 -11.16 -9.25 -21.98
C ASP A 52 -10.40 -8.03 -21.47
N TRP A 53 -9.22 -8.29 -20.91
CA TRP A 53 -8.31 -7.27 -20.39
C TRP A 53 -6.91 -7.40 -20.97
N ASP A 54 -6.38 -6.30 -21.49
CA ASP A 54 -5.06 -6.25 -22.10
C ASP A 54 -3.98 -5.88 -21.07
N LEU A 55 -3.06 -6.79 -20.85
CA LEU A 55 -1.82 -6.51 -20.15
C LEU A 55 -0.84 -5.84 -21.11
N LYS A 56 -0.44 -4.63 -20.80
CA LYS A 56 0.42 -3.82 -21.65
C LYS A 56 1.88 -3.87 -21.22
N ASN A 57 2.77 -3.94 -22.20
CA ASN A 57 4.19 -3.84 -21.99
C ASN A 57 4.55 -2.40 -21.58
N ARG A 58 5.22 -2.26 -20.45
CA ARG A 58 5.58 -0.96 -19.88
C ARG A 58 6.50 -0.12 -20.76
N VAL A 59 7.35 -0.76 -21.54
CA VAL A 59 8.38 -0.07 -22.32
C VAL A 59 7.81 0.62 -23.55
N ASN A 60 6.84 -0.02 -24.23
CA ASN A 60 6.32 0.43 -25.52
C ASN A 60 4.78 0.56 -25.57
N GLY A 61 4.07 0.24 -24.49
CA GLY A 61 2.61 0.30 -24.43
C GLY A 61 1.86 -0.73 -25.25
N GLU A 62 2.56 -1.64 -25.93
CA GLU A 62 1.92 -2.69 -26.73
C GLU A 62 1.29 -3.76 -25.84
N THR A 63 0.21 -4.36 -26.31
CA THR A 63 -0.42 -5.49 -25.61
C THR A 63 0.51 -6.69 -25.59
N ALA A 64 1.00 -7.03 -24.40
CA ALA A 64 1.84 -8.20 -24.20
C ALA A 64 0.99 -9.49 -24.12
N ARG A 65 -0.18 -9.38 -23.53
CA ARG A 65 -1.11 -10.51 -23.37
C ARG A 65 -2.53 -10.01 -23.12
N THR A 66 -3.51 -10.70 -23.67
CA THR A 66 -4.93 -10.48 -23.35
C THR A 66 -5.44 -11.63 -22.49
N ILE A 67 -6.12 -11.33 -21.40
CA ILE A 67 -6.71 -12.30 -20.47
C ILE A 67 -8.14 -11.89 -20.12
N ARG A 68 -8.92 -12.83 -19.58
CA ARG A 68 -10.24 -12.48 -19.03
C ARG A 68 -10.07 -11.69 -17.74
N ALA A 69 -10.67 -10.51 -17.66
CA ALA A 69 -10.58 -9.66 -16.46
C ALA A 69 -11.10 -10.40 -15.22
N ARG A 70 -12.22 -11.10 -15.32
CA ARG A 70 -12.79 -11.89 -14.23
C ARG A 70 -11.85 -12.99 -13.76
N LYS A 71 -11.18 -13.68 -14.68
CA LYS A 71 -10.22 -14.72 -14.34
C LYS A 71 -9.03 -14.15 -13.55
N LEU A 72 -8.50 -13.01 -13.99
CA LEU A 72 -7.45 -12.31 -13.25
C LEU A 72 -7.91 -11.93 -11.83
N TRP A 73 -9.13 -11.39 -11.71
CA TRP A 73 -9.70 -11.02 -10.41
C TRP A 73 -9.87 -12.22 -9.48
N GLU A 74 -10.32 -13.35 -10.01
CA GLU A 74 -10.44 -14.61 -9.26
C GLU A 74 -9.07 -15.13 -8.82
N ASP A 75 -8.06 -15.06 -9.69
CA ASP A 75 -6.68 -15.47 -9.36
C ASP A 75 -6.08 -14.60 -8.25
N VAL A 76 -6.29 -13.27 -8.31
CA VAL A 76 -5.91 -12.34 -7.25
C VAL A 76 -6.61 -12.70 -5.93
N GLY A 77 -7.92 -12.94 -5.98
CA GLY A 77 -8.69 -13.32 -4.78
C GLY A 77 -8.23 -14.66 -4.19
N HIS A 78 -7.95 -15.63 -5.04
CA HIS A 78 -7.43 -16.94 -4.61
C HIS A 78 -6.04 -16.83 -3.99
N ALA A 79 -5.12 -16.10 -4.62
CA ALA A 79 -3.78 -15.88 -4.10
C ALA A 79 -3.83 -15.15 -2.74
N ALA A 80 -4.63 -14.09 -2.63
CA ALA A 80 -4.80 -13.35 -1.38
C ALA A 80 -5.35 -14.25 -0.25
N TRP A 81 -6.27 -15.16 -0.58
CA TRP A 81 -6.77 -16.14 0.38
C TRP A 81 -5.70 -17.18 0.78
N ALA A 82 -4.91 -17.65 -0.17
CA ALA A 82 -3.94 -18.73 0.05
C ALA A 82 -2.69 -18.27 0.81
N CYS A 83 -2.19 -17.06 0.54
CA CYS A 83 -0.91 -16.57 1.06
C CYS A 83 -0.91 -15.12 1.54
N ALA A 84 -2.07 -14.46 1.62
CA ALA A 84 -2.26 -13.06 1.98
C ALA A 84 -1.63 -12.04 0.99
N ASP A 85 -1.22 -12.49 -0.17
CA ASP A 85 -0.74 -11.66 -1.29
C ASP A 85 -1.54 -11.98 -2.57
N PRO A 86 -1.72 -11.04 -3.48
CA PRO A 86 -1.28 -9.65 -3.44
C PRO A 86 -2.21 -8.73 -2.62
N GLY A 87 -1.71 -7.56 -2.21
CA GLY A 87 -2.55 -6.44 -1.79
C GLY A 87 -3.12 -5.71 -3.00
N ILE A 88 -4.28 -5.08 -2.84
CA ILE A 88 -4.93 -4.27 -3.87
C ILE A 88 -5.02 -2.84 -3.38
N GLN A 89 -4.57 -1.90 -4.21
CA GLN A 89 -4.60 -0.47 -3.92
C GLN A 89 -5.55 0.23 -4.90
N PHE A 90 -6.44 1.07 -4.37
CA PHE A 90 -7.39 1.84 -5.15
C PHE A 90 -6.84 3.25 -5.34
N HIS A 91 -5.97 3.43 -6.31
CA HIS A 91 -5.20 4.65 -6.54
C HIS A 91 -6.06 5.91 -6.61
N ASP A 92 -7.14 5.89 -7.40
CA ASP A 92 -7.99 7.08 -7.57
C ASP A 92 -8.65 7.47 -6.25
N THR A 93 -9.15 6.49 -5.50
CA THR A 93 -9.75 6.70 -4.18
C THR A 93 -8.70 7.24 -3.20
N VAL A 94 -7.51 6.64 -3.16
CA VAL A 94 -6.41 7.09 -2.29
C VAL A 94 -6.02 8.53 -2.62
N ASN A 95 -5.85 8.88 -3.89
CA ASN A 95 -5.46 10.22 -4.30
C ASN A 95 -6.59 11.25 -4.14
N SER A 96 -7.86 10.85 -4.21
CA SER A 96 -8.98 11.75 -3.91
C SER A 96 -9.01 12.19 -2.44
N TRP A 97 -8.38 11.40 -1.55
CA TRP A 97 -8.23 11.71 -0.12
C TRP A 97 -6.85 12.27 0.24
N HIS A 98 -5.99 12.43 -0.75
CA HIS A 98 -4.62 12.91 -0.52
C HIS A 98 -4.60 14.33 0.07
N THR A 99 -3.85 14.51 1.15
CA THR A 99 -3.80 15.77 1.90
C THR A 99 -2.76 16.76 1.38
N CYS A 100 -1.83 16.31 0.53
CA CYS A 100 -0.75 17.12 -0.04
C CYS A 100 -0.62 16.91 -1.57
N PRO A 101 -1.68 17.10 -2.37
CA PRO A 101 -1.69 16.78 -3.79
C PRO A 101 -0.72 17.64 -4.63
N GLU A 102 -0.37 18.83 -4.15
CA GLU A 102 0.58 19.73 -4.81
C GLU A 102 2.04 19.23 -4.74
N ASP A 103 2.34 18.33 -3.80
CA ASP A 103 3.69 17.79 -3.59
C ASP A 103 3.95 16.51 -4.38
N GLY A 104 2.93 15.98 -5.03
CA GLY A 104 3.01 14.79 -5.86
C GLY A 104 1.81 13.85 -5.67
N GLU A 105 1.87 12.72 -6.32
CA GLU A 105 0.86 11.68 -6.32
C GLU A 105 1.26 10.53 -5.39
N ILE A 106 0.28 9.95 -4.71
CA ILE A 106 0.47 8.71 -3.96
C ILE A 106 0.49 7.56 -4.96
N ARG A 107 1.61 6.86 -5.06
CA ARG A 107 1.84 5.78 -6.04
C ARG A 107 1.96 4.40 -5.43
N GLY A 108 1.93 4.31 -4.12
CA GLY A 108 2.06 3.05 -3.40
C GLY A 108 1.84 3.20 -1.91
N SER A 109 1.97 2.09 -1.20
CA SER A 109 1.85 2.02 0.25
C SER A 109 3.02 1.26 0.87
N ASN A 110 3.10 1.28 2.19
CA ASN A 110 3.90 0.31 2.92
C ASN A 110 3.25 -1.11 2.82
N PRO A 111 3.96 -2.18 3.21
CA PRO A 111 3.48 -3.55 3.04
C PRO A 111 2.12 -3.85 3.69
N CYS A 112 1.80 -3.22 4.81
CA CYS A 112 0.53 -3.43 5.51
C CYS A 112 -0.59 -2.48 5.08
N SER A 113 -0.33 -1.59 4.12
CA SER A 113 -1.30 -0.64 3.53
C SER A 113 -1.87 0.40 4.50
N GLU A 114 -1.26 0.62 5.65
CA GLU A 114 -1.68 1.67 6.58
C GLU A 114 -1.07 3.04 6.26
N TYR A 115 -0.04 3.09 5.42
CA TYR A 115 0.65 4.32 5.06
C TYR A 115 0.57 4.58 3.55
N MET A 116 -0.41 5.39 3.17
CA MET A 116 -0.66 5.86 1.81
C MET A 116 -0.18 7.30 1.69
N PHE A 117 1.04 7.50 1.22
CA PHE A 117 1.62 8.84 1.13
C PHE A 117 2.65 8.93 0.00
N LEU A 118 3.31 10.09 -0.10
CA LEU A 118 4.29 10.39 -1.13
C LEU A 118 5.51 9.46 -1.08
N ASP A 119 6.09 9.21 -2.23
CA ASP A 119 7.37 8.50 -2.36
C ASP A 119 8.48 9.21 -1.56
N ASP A 120 9.49 8.44 -1.19
CA ASP A 120 10.66 8.93 -0.43
C ASP A 120 10.30 9.55 0.94
N THR A 121 9.16 9.18 1.50
CA THR A 121 8.77 9.55 2.86
C THR A 121 8.91 8.35 3.80
N ALA A 122 8.98 8.61 5.11
CA ALA A 122 8.98 7.59 6.13
C ALA A 122 7.95 7.91 7.22
N CYS A 123 7.34 6.89 7.79
CA CYS A 123 6.43 7.01 8.90
C CYS A 123 7.06 6.45 10.17
N ASN A 124 7.15 7.29 11.21
CA ASN A 124 7.54 6.87 12.54
C ASN A 124 6.36 6.29 13.28
N LEU A 125 6.50 5.10 13.87
CA LEU A 125 5.39 4.34 14.42
C LEU A 125 5.52 4.09 15.91
N ALA A 126 4.41 4.20 16.63
CA ALA A 126 4.21 3.67 17.96
C ALA A 126 2.78 3.17 18.13
N SER A 127 2.57 2.27 19.09
CA SER A 127 1.23 1.78 19.44
C SER A 127 1.07 1.70 20.94
N MET A 128 -0.06 2.16 21.45
CA MET A 128 -0.39 2.12 22.86
C MET A 128 -1.20 0.88 23.19
N ASN A 129 -0.83 0.18 24.25
CA ASN A 129 -1.60 -0.94 24.77
C ASN A 129 -2.73 -0.41 25.66
N LEU A 130 -3.97 -0.41 25.17
CA LEU A 130 -5.15 0.11 25.87
C LEU A 130 -5.40 -0.58 27.21
N LEU A 131 -5.08 -1.88 27.34
CA LEU A 131 -5.22 -2.59 28.62
C LEU A 131 -4.41 -1.98 29.77
N LYS A 132 -3.33 -1.24 29.47
CA LYS A 132 -2.53 -0.58 30.50
C LYS A 132 -3.19 0.68 31.09
N PHE A 133 -4.26 1.13 30.46
CA PHE A 133 -5.07 2.27 30.93
C PHE A 133 -6.37 1.81 31.61
N LEU A 134 -6.62 0.51 31.67
CA LEU A 134 -7.77 -0.06 32.38
C LEU A 134 -7.35 -0.45 33.81
N SER A 135 -8.01 0.12 34.83
CA SER A 135 -7.81 -0.21 36.24
C SER A 135 -9.13 -0.19 36.97
N ASP A 136 -9.38 -1.24 37.73
CA ASP A 136 -10.63 -1.43 38.51
C ASP A 136 -11.92 -1.36 37.68
N GLY A 137 -11.83 -1.84 36.42
CA GLY A 137 -12.95 -1.80 35.47
C GLY A 137 -13.21 -0.42 34.86
N GLU A 138 -12.34 0.56 35.10
CA GLU A 138 -12.47 1.92 34.62
C GLU A 138 -11.28 2.28 33.71
N PHE A 139 -11.57 2.88 32.55
CA PHE A 139 -10.53 3.37 31.63
C PHE A 139 -10.03 4.74 32.10
N LYS A 140 -8.72 4.84 32.35
CA LYS A 140 -8.09 6.06 32.87
C LYS A 140 -7.78 7.03 31.73
N VAL A 141 -8.77 7.82 31.31
CA VAL A 141 -8.72 8.74 30.19
C VAL A 141 -7.57 9.74 30.31
N ASP A 142 -7.35 10.33 31.49
CA ASP A 142 -6.31 11.33 31.72
C ASP A 142 -4.90 10.73 31.51
N HIS A 143 -4.68 9.50 31.94
CA HIS A 143 -3.42 8.79 31.70
C HIS A 143 -3.21 8.50 30.22
N TYR A 144 -4.28 8.12 29.51
CA TYR A 144 -4.23 7.88 28.07
C TYR A 144 -3.92 9.17 27.30
N ILE A 145 -4.57 10.28 27.63
CA ILE A 145 -4.30 11.60 27.03
C ILE A 145 -2.84 12.00 27.31
N HIS A 146 -2.36 11.83 28.52
CA HIS A 146 -0.96 12.16 28.86
C HIS A 146 0.03 11.30 28.06
N ALA A 147 -0.20 10.00 27.98
CA ALA A 147 0.64 9.09 27.21
C ALA A 147 0.63 9.43 25.70
N THR A 148 -0.55 9.76 25.15
CA THR A 148 -0.66 10.21 23.75
C THR A 148 0.20 11.44 23.47
N LYS A 149 0.15 12.44 24.36
CA LYS A 149 0.98 13.65 24.23
C LYS A 149 2.47 13.32 24.26
N LEU A 150 2.89 12.48 25.21
CA LEU A 150 4.29 12.08 25.33
C LEU A 150 4.78 11.31 24.11
N TRP A 151 3.99 10.35 23.62
CA TRP A 151 4.34 9.58 22.44
C TRP A 151 4.38 10.42 21.18
N THR A 152 3.47 11.36 21.00
CA THR A 152 3.51 12.30 19.88
C THR A 152 4.80 13.11 19.86
N ILE A 153 5.22 13.63 21.02
CA ILE A 153 6.50 14.36 21.16
C ILE A 153 7.68 13.43 20.90
N THR A 154 7.63 12.20 21.40
CA THR A 154 8.70 11.22 21.20
C THR A 154 8.85 10.87 19.73
N LEU A 155 7.75 10.63 19.01
CA LEU A 155 7.77 10.35 17.57
C LEU A 155 8.33 11.53 16.79
N GLU A 156 7.95 12.75 17.12
CA GLU A 156 8.44 13.98 16.48
C GLU A 156 9.98 14.14 16.68
N ILE A 157 10.46 13.93 17.88
CA ILE A 157 11.91 13.96 18.19
C ILE A 157 12.63 12.86 17.43
N SER A 158 12.05 11.66 17.34
CA SER A 158 12.66 10.53 16.64
C SER A 158 12.82 10.80 15.14
N VAL A 159 11.85 11.47 14.49
CA VAL A 159 12.01 11.88 13.08
C VAL A 159 13.21 12.80 12.91
N LEU A 160 13.38 13.78 13.80
CA LEU A 160 14.51 14.73 13.76
C LEU A 160 15.86 14.05 13.95
N MET A 161 15.92 12.99 14.74
CA MET A 161 17.16 12.29 15.10
C MET A 161 17.43 11.06 14.23
N ALA A 162 16.50 10.67 13.37
CA ALA A 162 16.62 9.47 12.53
C ALA A 162 17.73 9.64 11.48
N GLN A 163 18.35 8.52 11.12
CA GLN A 163 19.23 8.42 9.97
C GLN A 163 18.47 7.70 8.85
N PHE A 164 18.50 8.29 7.66
CA PHE A 164 17.80 7.78 6.49
C PHE A 164 18.80 7.28 5.44
N PRO A 165 18.40 6.30 4.60
CA PRO A 165 19.30 5.69 3.62
C PRO A 165 19.65 6.61 2.43
N SER A 166 18.85 7.65 2.17
CA SER A 166 19.13 8.63 1.13
C SER A 166 18.85 10.06 1.63
N LYS A 167 19.38 11.05 0.89
CA LYS A 167 19.13 12.47 1.18
C LYS A 167 17.69 12.86 0.86
N GLU A 168 17.12 12.29 -0.17
CA GLU A 168 15.74 12.52 -0.60
C GLU A 168 14.77 12.06 0.49
N ILE A 169 14.96 10.86 1.02
CA ILE A 169 14.15 10.34 2.13
C ILE A 169 14.35 11.18 3.38
N ALA A 170 15.57 11.59 3.70
CA ALA A 170 15.83 12.45 4.84
C ALA A 170 15.10 13.80 4.72
N GLN A 171 15.19 14.44 3.56
CA GLN A 171 14.55 15.73 3.32
C GLN A 171 13.03 15.62 3.40
N ARG A 172 12.42 14.67 2.66
CA ARG A 172 10.96 14.49 2.67
C ARG A 172 10.42 14.06 4.04
N SER A 173 11.14 13.19 4.75
CA SER A 173 10.75 12.82 6.12
C SER A 173 10.80 14.00 7.07
N TYR A 174 11.75 14.90 6.89
CA TYR A 174 11.83 16.14 7.67
C TYR A 174 10.70 17.11 7.30
N ASP A 175 10.40 17.28 6.02
CA ASP A 175 9.39 18.24 5.55
C ASP A 175 7.98 17.82 5.95
N PHE A 176 7.63 16.54 5.76
CA PHE A 176 6.29 16.03 6.01
C PHE A 176 6.08 15.48 7.43
N ARG A 177 7.13 14.98 8.08
CA ARG A 177 7.12 14.53 9.48
C ARG A 177 5.97 13.59 9.83
N THR A 178 5.77 12.56 9.05
CA THR A 178 4.66 11.64 9.23
C THR A 178 4.82 10.82 10.51
N LEU A 179 3.83 10.90 11.40
CA LEU A 179 3.78 10.22 12.68
C LEU A 179 2.59 9.27 12.69
N GLY A 180 2.85 7.98 12.96
CA GLY A 180 1.82 6.97 13.14
C GLY A 180 1.71 6.56 14.62
N LEU A 181 0.63 6.96 15.29
CA LEU A 181 0.34 6.57 16.67
C LEU A 181 -0.96 5.79 16.73
N GLY A 182 -0.81 4.49 16.85
CA GLY A 182 -1.93 3.56 16.93
C GLY A 182 -2.21 3.04 18.34
N TYR A 183 -3.05 2.03 18.41
CA TYR A 183 -3.38 1.33 19.66
C TYR A 183 -3.66 -0.16 19.40
N ALA A 184 -3.61 -0.95 20.48
CA ALA A 184 -3.90 -2.37 20.48
C ALA A 184 -4.73 -2.75 21.71
N ASN A 185 -5.34 -3.93 21.67
CA ASN A 185 -6.14 -4.50 22.75
C ASN A 185 -7.40 -3.68 23.07
N ILE A 186 -8.22 -3.48 22.04
CA ILE A 186 -9.61 -3.00 22.19
C ILE A 186 -10.47 -4.02 22.91
#